data_c34fa0188fa171299d4c2c6646a3701a
#
_entry.id   c34fa0188fa171299d4c2c6646a3701a
#
_cell.length_a   1.000
_cell.length_b   1.000
_cell.length_c   1.000
_cell.angle_alpha   90.00
_cell.angle_beta   90.00
_cell.angle_gamma   90.00
#
_symmetry.space_group_name_H-M   'P 1'
#
loop_
_entity.id
_entity.type
_entity.pdbx_description
1 polymer ?
#
loop_
_entity_poly.entity_id
_entity_poly.type
_entity_poly.pdbx_seq_one_letter_code
_entity_poly.pdbx_strand_id
1 'polypeptide(L)'
;CIFILYPFYVMLITGFRSNAETTDMYFLHMMPTKWIWSNLKDICDRGVLRFLLNSIMLSTGATAIAMLCGIPAAYAMARMHFKGRNLFLGFVIMSQMFSPVVLLVGISQLMNALHLNDTILGLMLINAAFNQAFAIWLLRGTFVSISPEMEQAACIDGCNTVGALWNILLPMAAPGIVTTLIFVFINSWNEYTISTVLISTPTNKPITVGITQFSSFNMIEWQYLFAAALLATIPVIILFMCIEKHLAEGLTSGGVKG
;
A
#
# COMPACT_ATOMS: atom_id res chain seq x y z
N CYS A 1 7.19 -23.16 6.34
CA CYS A 1 7.64 -22.03 7.18
C CYS A 1 9.12 -21.68 6.95
N ILE A 2 10.07 -22.64 7.04
CA ILE A 2 11.52 -22.35 6.93
C ILE A 2 11.88 -21.69 5.59
N PHE A 3 11.38 -22.18 4.47
CA PHE A 3 11.62 -21.60 3.14
C PHE A 3 11.16 -20.14 3.00
N ILE A 4 10.03 -19.79 3.66
CA ILE A 4 9.47 -18.43 3.60
C ILE A 4 10.29 -17.48 4.48
N LEU A 5 10.80 -17.95 5.61
CA LEU A 5 11.58 -17.14 6.54
C LEU A 5 13.04 -16.96 6.14
N TYR A 6 13.57 -17.84 5.28
CA TYR A 6 14.97 -17.83 4.86
C TYR A 6 15.41 -16.48 4.23
N PRO A 7 14.66 -15.87 3.29
CA PRO A 7 15.05 -14.56 2.74
C PRO A 7 15.14 -13.47 3.82
N PHE A 8 14.22 -13.47 4.79
CA PHE A 8 14.24 -12.51 5.90
C PHE A 8 15.42 -12.73 6.83
N TYR A 9 15.78 -13.99 7.06
CA TYR A 9 16.97 -14.35 7.79
C TYR A 9 18.24 -13.82 7.08
N VAL A 10 18.37 -14.05 5.77
CA VAL A 10 19.49 -13.52 4.97
C VAL A 10 19.55 -12.00 5.02
N MET A 11 18.40 -11.34 4.89
CA MET A 11 18.30 -9.89 4.98
C MET A 11 18.78 -9.38 6.34
N LEU A 12 18.37 -10.04 7.43
CA LEU A 12 18.78 -9.69 8.79
C LEU A 12 20.29 -9.82 8.96
N ILE A 13 20.87 -10.98 8.63
CA ILE A 13 22.30 -11.19 8.85
C ILE A 13 23.16 -10.30 7.97
N THR A 14 22.74 -10.06 6.71
CA THR A 14 23.50 -9.20 5.79
C THR A 14 23.45 -7.73 6.20
N GLY A 15 22.34 -7.26 6.72
CA GLY A 15 22.20 -5.89 7.22
C GLY A 15 23.14 -5.55 8.38
N PHE A 16 23.60 -6.56 9.12
CA PHE A 16 24.54 -6.38 10.24
C PHE A 16 25.98 -6.85 9.94
N ARG A 17 26.28 -7.24 8.70
CA ARG A 17 27.65 -7.63 8.27
C ARG A 17 28.53 -6.43 7.97
N SER A 18 29.84 -6.66 7.92
CA SER A 18 30.81 -5.71 7.37
C SER A 18 30.76 -5.70 5.84
N ASN A 19 31.19 -4.60 5.23
CA ASN A 19 31.31 -4.51 3.77
C ASN A 19 32.24 -5.59 3.21
N ALA A 20 33.36 -5.90 3.89
CA ALA A 20 34.29 -6.94 3.49
C ALA A 20 33.63 -8.33 3.43
N GLU A 21 32.79 -8.66 4.43
CA GLU A 21 32.06 -9.92 4.46
C GLU A 21 30.96 -10.03 3.40
N THR A 22 30.36 -8.93 3.00
CA THR A 22 29.28 -8.91 1.99
C THR A 22 29.81 -8.96 0.56
N THR A 23 31.09 -8.60 0.37
CA THR A 23 31.75 -8.56 -0.95
C THR A 23 32.57 -9.84 -1.23
N ASP A 24 32.86 -10.63 -0.19
CA ASP A 24 33.62 -11.87 -0.35
C ASP A 24 32.74 -12.97 -0.93
N MET A 25 33.08 -13.39 -2.15
CA MET A 25 32.34 -14.38 -2.95
C MET A 25 32.45 -15.81 -2.36
N TYR A 26 33.39 -16.05 -1.46
CA TYR A 26 33.62 -17.35 -0.79
C TYR A 26 32.98 -17.41 0.60
N PHE A 27 32.25 -16.40 1.00
CA PHE A 27 31.75 -16.25 2.35
C PHE A 27 30.44 -17.00 2.56
N LEU A 28 30.53 -18.29 2.88
CA LEU A 28 29.38 -19.17 3.14
C LEU A 28 28.98 -19.25 4.62
N HIS A 29 29.36 -18.27 5.45
CA HIS A 29 28.99 -18.32 6.86
C HIS A 29 27.51 -17.92 7.06
N MET A 30 26.77 -18.80 7.73
CA MET A 30 25.36 -18.53 8.05
C MET A 30 25.18 -17.40 9.06
N MET A 31 26.23 -16.98 9.79
CA MET A 31 26.19 -15.88 10.75
C MET A 31 27.32 -14.89 10.50
N PRO A 32 27.11 -13.58 10.80
CA PRO A 32 28.19 -12.61 10.72
C PRO A 32 29.28 -12.90 11.74
N THR A 33 30.55 -12.67 11.40
CA THR A 33 31.66 -12.81 12.34
C THR A 33 31.61 -11.78 13.45
N LYS A 34 31.09 -10.57 13.12
CA LYS A 34 30.80 -9.49 14.08
C LYS A 34 29.49 -8.80 13.70
N TRP A 35 28.64 -8.55 14.69
CA TRP A 35 27.41 -7.78 14.51
C TRP A 35 27.73 -6.29 14.50
N ILE A 36 27.55 -5.63 13.36
CA ILE A 36 27.86 -4.21 13.16
C ILE A 36 26.56 -3.39 13.26
N TRP A 37 26.25 -2.97 14.47
CA TRP A 37 25.08 -2.15 14.76
C TRP A 37 25.17 -0.73 14.19
N SER A 38 26.41 -0.26 13.90
CA SER A 38 26.62 1.05 13.29
C SER A 38 25.98 1.17 11.91
N ASN A 39 25.76 0.08 11.18
CA ASN A 39 25.09 0.10 9.89
C ASN A 39 23.70 0.76 9.98
N LEU A 40 22.95 0.49 11.06
CA LEU A 40 21.65 1.14 11.28
C LEU A 40 21.76 2.66 11.49
N LYS A 41 22.78 3.09 12.22
CA LYS A 41 23.05 4.51 12.40
C LYS A 41 23.47 5.16 11.09
N ASP A 42 24.37 4.53 10.36
CA ASP A 42 24.89 5.03 9.09
C ASP A 42 23.77 5.23 8.05
N ILE A 43 22.82 4.31 7.96
CA ILE A 43 21.67 4.48 7.04
C ILE A 43 20.71 5.59 7.50
N CYS A 44 20.53 5.76 8.83
CA CYS A 44 19.74 6.88 9.36
C CYS A 44 20.40 8.23 9.02
N ASP A 45 21.71 8.35 9.18
CA ASP A 45 22.49 9.55 8.84
C ASP A 45 22.45 9.84 7.32
N ARG A 46 22.29 8.82 6.49
CA ARG A 46 22.08 8.93 5.03
C ARG A 46 20.63 9.18 4.63
N GLY A 47 19.73 9.46 5.57
CA GLY A 47 18.38 9.94 5.32
C GLY A 47 17.30 8.86 5.14
N VAL A 48 17.58 7.59 5.43
CA VAL A 48 16.62 6.49 5.29
C VAL A 48 15.35 6.69 6.12
N LEU A 49 15.46 7.31 7.31
CA LEU A 49 14.27 7.65 8.11
C LEU A 49 13.33 8.63 7.40
N ARG A 50 13.86 9.57 6.63
CA ARG A 50 13.05 10.49 5.85
C ARG A 50 12.34 9.77 4.72
N PHE A 51 13.00 8.85 4.02
CA PHE A 51 12.37 8.01 2.99
C PHE A 51 11.24 7.16 3.57
N LEU A 52 11.46 6.62 4.78
CA LEU A 52 10.45 5.85 5.50
C LEU A 52 9.21 6.71 5.82
N LEU A 53 9.41 7.91 6.35
CA LEU A 53 8.33 8.86 6.63
C LEU A 53 7.58 9.26 5.35
N ASN A 54 8.30 9.50 4.25
CA ASN A 54 7.70 9.79 2.97
C ASN A 54 6.81 8.63 2.48
N SER A 55 7.25 7.38 2.63
CA SER A 55 6.45 6.21 2.28
C SER A 55 5.21 6.06 3.17
N ILE A 56 5.34 6.31 4.48
CA ILE A 56 4.19 6.30 5.40
C ILE A 56 3.18 7.38 4.98
N MET A 57 3.64 8.61 4.72
CA MET A 57 2.78 9.70 4.25
C MET A 57 2.11 9.36 2.91
N LEU A 58 2.89 8.86 1.94
CA LEU A 58 2.39 8.45 0.64
C LEU A 58 1.29 7.40 0.77
N SER A 59 1.59 6.29 1.45
CA SER A 59 0.68 5.14 1.53
C SER A 59 -0.58 5.48 2.32
N THR A 60 -0.44 6.17 3.46
CA THR A 60 -1.58 6.59 4.28
C THR A 60 -2.44 7.61 3.54
N GLY A 61 -1.82 8.61 2.90
CA GLY A 61 -2.54 9.64 2.15
C GLY A 61 -3.25 9.07 0.93
N ALA A 62 -2.60 8.22 0.14
CA ALA A 62 -3.21 7.54 -1.00
C ALA A 62 -4.39 6.66 -0.56
N THR A 63 -4.22 5.91 0.53
CA THR A 63 -5.28 5.08 1.10
C THR A 63 -6.47 5.91 1.58
N ALA A 64 -6.22 7.00 2.30
CA ALA A 64 -7.28 7.89 2.77
C ALA A 64 -8.08 8.47 1.59
N ILE A 65 -7.42 8.98 0.56
CA ILE A 65 -8.07 9.53 -0.64
C ILE A 65 -8.86 8.43 -1.36
N ALA A 66 -8.27 7.25 -1.56
CA ALA A 66 -8.94 6.14 -2.22
C ALA A 66 -10.19 5.69 -1.47
N MET A 67 -10.14 5.63 -0.14
CA MET A 67 -11.30 5.25 0.68
C MET A 67 -12.37 6.33 0.74
N LEU A 68 -12.00 7.59 0.87
CA LEU A 68 -12.95 8.72 0.86
C LEU A 68 -13.78 8.77 -0.44
N CYS A 69 -13.16 8.47 -1.57
CA CYS A 69 -13.85 8.40 -2.85
C CYS A 69 -14.48 7.02 -3.10
N GLY A 70 -13.82 5.95 -2.66
CA GLY A 70 -14.22 4.56 -2.91
C GLY A 70 -15.45 4.14 -2.16
N ILE A 71 -15.60 4.51 -0.89
CA ILE A 71 -16.77 4.15 -0.06
C ILE A 71 -18.08 4.65 -0.68
N PRO A 72 -18.26 5.97 -0.94
CA PRO A 72 -19.51 6.45 -1.54
C PRO A 72 -19.75 5.91 -2.95
N ALA A 73 -18.68 5.75 -3.75
CA ALA A 73 -18.80 5.17 -5.08
C ALA A 73 -19.24 3.68 -5.01
N ALA A 74 -18.63 2.89 -4.15
CA ALA A 74 -18.98 1.49 -3.96
C ALA A 74 -20.40 1.33 -3.40
N TYR A 75 -20.83 2.20 -2.48
CA TYR A 75 -22.18 2.23 -1.97
C TYR A 75 -23.20 2.51 -3.08
N ALA A 76 -22.98 3.56 -3.88
CA ALA A 76 -23.82 3.87 -5.03
C ALA A 76 -23.90 2.69 -6.00
N MET A 77 -22.77 2.03 -6.26
CA MET A 77 -22.69 0.85 -7.13
C MET A 77 -23.32 -0.40 -6.50
N ALA A 78 -23.49 -0.48 -5.20
CA ALA A 78 -24.13 -1.61 -4.53
C ALA A 78 -25.65 -1.43 -4.40
N ARG A 79 -26.12 -0.23 -4.08
CA ARG A 79 -27.50 0.06 -3.66
C ARG A 79 -28.33 0.84 -4.69
N MET A 80 -27.70 1.74 -5.42
CA MET A 80 -28.44 2.61 -6.33
C MET A 80 -28.66 1.95 -7.70
N HIS A 81 -29.85 2.15 -8.27
CA HIS A 81 -30.20 1.70 -9.60
C HIS A 81 -30.20 2.91 -10.54
N PHE A 82 -29.16 3.05 -11.35
CA PHE A 82 -29.05 4.10 -12.36
C PHE A 82 -28.64 3.56 -13.72
N LYS A 83 -29.02 4.27 -14.78
CA LYS A 83 -28.64 3.92 -16.15
C LYS A 83 -27.12 4.02 -16.32
N GLY A 84 -26.48 2.98 -16.84
CA GLY A 84 -25.02 2.97 -17.05
C GLY A 84 -24.19 2.34 -15.91
N ARG A 85 -24.80 1.87 -14.82
CA ARG A 85 -24.10 1.23 -13.70
C ARG A 85 -23.15 0.11 -14.15
N ASN A 86 -23.63 -0.81 -14.99
CA ASN A 86 -22.80 -1.94 -15.46
C ASN A 86 -21.71 -1.48 -16.42
N LEU A 87 -21.96 -0.43 -17.22
CA LEU A 87 -20.96 0.16 -18.08
C LEU A 87 -19.85 0.82 -17.25
N PHE A 88 -20.20 1.56 -16.20
CA PHE A 88 -19.23 2.15 -15.28
C PHE A 88 -18.37 1.08 -14.59
N LEU A 89 -18.98 0.00 -14.11
CA LEU A 89 -18.22 -1.14 -13.56
C LEU A 89 -17.28 -1.76 -14.59
N GLY A 90 -17.70 -1.87 -15.83
CA GLY A 90 -16.85 -2.32 -16.93
C GLY A 90 -15.63 -1.41 -17.11
N PHE A 91 -15.81 -0.08 -17.13
CA PHE A 91 -14.71 0.88 -17.20
C PHE A 91 -13.76 0.80 -16.00
N VAL A 92 -14.31 0.65 -14.79
CA VAL A 92 -13.52 0.47 -13.56
C VAL A 92 -12.63 -0.77 -13.67
N ILE A 93 -13.15 -1.90 -14.15
CA ILE A 93 -12.37 -3.12 -14.33
C ILE A 93 -11.36 -2.95 -15.48
N MET A 94 -11.78 -2.37 -16.61
CA MET A 94 -10.87 -2.11 -17.75
C MET A 94 -9.69 -1.22 -17.38
N SER A 95 -9.89 -0.24 -16.50
CA SER A 95 -8.79 0.65 -16.06
C SER A 95 -7.64 -0.11 -15.37
N GLN A 96 -7.92 -1.26 -14.75
CA GLN A 96 -6.91 -2.13 -14.14
C GLN A 96 -6.05 -2.90 -15.15
N MET A 97 -6.48 -2.96 -16.41
CA MET A 97 -5.73 -3.66 -17.46
C MET A 97 -4.58 -2.81 -18.01
N PHE A 98 -4.59 -1.51 -17.74
CA PHE A 98 -3.51 -0.62 -18.19
C PHE A 98 -2.33 -0.68 -17.22
N SER A 99 -1.16 -1.02 -17.76
CA SER A 99 0.08 -0.95 -16.98
C SER A 99 0.43 0.49 -16.65
N PRO A 100 0.76 0.81 -15.39
CA PRO A 100 1.24 2.14 -15.01
C PRO A 100 2.44 2.61 -15.85
N VAL A 101 3.31 1.69 -16.27
CA VAL A 101 4.51 1.99 -17.07
C VAL A 101 4.15 2.63 -18.42
N VAL A 102 3.10 2.14 -19.07
CA VAL A 102 2.67 2.69 -20.38
C VAL A 102 2.12 4.11 -20.22
N LEU A 103 1.54 4.41 -19.06
CA LEU A 103 0.92 5.72 -18.79
C LEU A 103 1.91 6.75 -18.23
N LEU A 104 3.15 6.36 -17.90
CA LEU A 104 4.12 7.23 -17.20
C LEU A 104 4.34 8.58 -17.88
N VAL A 105 4.46 8.60 -19.22
CA VAL A 105 4.69 9.85 -19.97
C VAL A 105 3.51 10.80 -19.82
N GLY A 106 2.28 10.28 -19.99
CA GLY A 106 1.06 11.08 -19.83
C GLY A 106 0.87 11.55 -18.39
N ILE A 107 1.15 10.69 -17.40
CA ILE A 107 1.08 11.03 -15.98
C ILE A 107 2.09 12.14 -15.66
N SER A 108 3.33 12.04 -16.13
CA SER A 108 4.36 13.05 -15.90
C SER A 108 3.96 14.40 -16.49
N GLN A 109 3.42 14.43 -17.72
CA GLN A 109 2.91 15.64 -18.34
C GLN A 109 1.74 16.25 -17.53
N LEU A 110 0.80 15.41 -17.07
CA LEU A 110 -0.32 15.86 -16.26
C LEU A 110 0.15 16.45 -14.93
N MET A 111 1.08 15.79 -14.24
CA MET A 111 1.63 16.26 -12.95
C MET A 111 2.39 17.57 -13.13
N ASN A 112 3.15 17.71 -14.22
CA ASN A 112 3.80 18.98 -14.57
C ASN A 112 2.79 20.10 -14.80
N ALA A 113 1.72 19.85 -15.56
CA ALA A 113 0.68 20.83 -15.83
C ALA A 113 -0.07 21.25 -14.54
N LEU A 114 -0.21 20.36 -13.57
CA LEU A 114 -0.82 20.63 -12.27
C LEU A 114 0.16 21.20 -11.23
N HIS A 115 1.44 21.39 -11.58
CA HIS A 115 2.52 21.76 -10.63
C HIS A 115 2.67 20.81 -9.44
N LEU A 116 2.36 19.54 -9.63
CA LEU A 116 2.45 18.48 -8.62
C LEU A 116 3.62 17.52 -8.86
N ASN A 117 4.45 17.79 -9.87
CA ASN A 117 5.66 17.00 -10.10
C ASN A 117 6.64 17.18 -8.92
N ASP A 118 7.40 16.13 -8.62
CA ASP A 118 8.37 16.10 -7.52
C ASP A 118 7.76 16.37 -6.12
N THR A 119 6.47 16.05 -5.94
CA THR A 119 5.77 16.20 -4.67
C THR A 119 5.17 14.88 -4.17
N ILE A 120 5.15 14.67 -2.84
CA ILE A 120 4.49 13.52 -2.23
C ILE A 120 2.97 13.56 -2.48
N LEU A 121 2.37 14.77 -2.51
CA LEU A 121 0.95 14.92 -2.82
C LEU A 121 0.60 14.43 -4.23
N GLY A 122 1.42 14.74 -5.23
CA GLY A 122 1.26 14.20 -6.58
C GLY A 122 1.27 12.68 -6.59
N LEU A 123 2.23 12.05 -5.88
CA LEU A 123 2.28 10.60 -5.74
C LEU A 123 1.03 10.02 -5.02
N MET A 124 0.54 10.69 -3.95
CA MET A 124 -0.68 10.26 -3.25
C MET A 124 -1.88 10.21 -4.17
N LEU A 125 -2.08 11.26 -4.98
CA LEU A 125 -3.20 11.35 -5.91
C LEU A 125 -3.15 10.27 -6.99
N ILE A 126 -1.97 10.04 -7.56
CA ILE A 126 -1.78 9.01 -8.59
C ILE A 126 -2.01 7.62 -8.01
N ASN A 127 -1.41 7.32 -6.85
CA ASN A 127 -1.59 6.04 -6.20
C ASN A 127 -3.04 5.80 -5.80
N ALA A 128 -3.74 6.82 -5.29
CA ALA A 128 -5.16 6.75 -5.01
C ALA A 128 -5.97 6.44 -6.27
N ALA A 129 -5.68 7.12 -7.39
CA ALA A 129 -6.36 6.91 -8.66
C ALA A 129 -6.18 5.48 -9.20
N PHE A 130 -4.96 4.94 -9.18
CA PHE A 130 -4.70 3.56 -9.63
C PHE A 130 -5.36 2.52 -8.73
N ASN A 131 -5.41 2.75 -7.41
CA ASN A 131 -6.04 1.84 -6.47
C ASN A 131 -7.58 1.99 -6.41
N GLN A 132 -8.13 3.08 -6.98
CA GLN A 132 -9.56 3.41 -6.87
C GLN A 132 -10.46 2.32 -7.43
N ALA A 133 -10.14 1.77 -8.58
CA ALA A 133 -10.96 0.76 -9.23
C ALA A 133 -11.04 -0.53 -8.38
N PHE A 134 -9.91 -0.98 -7.85
CA PHE A 134 -9.85 -2.13 -6.97
C PHE A 134 -10.60 -1.89 -5.66
N ALA A 135 -10.43 -0.71 -5.04
CA ALA A 135 -11.13 -0.33 -3.82
C ALA A 135 -12.65 -0.35 -4.03
N ILE A 136 -13.16 0.26 -5.11
CA ILE A 136 -14.59 0.26 -5.44
C ILE A 136 -15.11 -1.17 -5.64
N TRP A 137 -14.37 -2.00 -6.37
CA TRP A 137 -14.78 -3.37 -6.65
C TRP A 137 -14.91 -4.21 -5.37
N LEU A 138 -13.92 -4.14 -4.48
CA LEU A 138 -13.88 -4.90 -3.23
C LEU A 138 -14.93 -4.40 -2.23
N LEU A 139 -15.03 -3.09 -2.04
CA LEU A 139 -16.04 -2.47 -1.17
C LEU A 139 -17.46 -2.74 -1.65
N ARG A 140 -17.69 -2.69 -2.98
CA ARG A 140 -18.99 -3.04 -3.55
C ARG A 140 -19.36 -4.49 -3.21
N GLY A 141 -18.43 -5.43 -3.33
CA GLY A 141 -18.66 -6.82 -2.92
C GLY A 141 -19.11 -6.93 -1.47
N THR A 142 -18.43 -6.20 -0.59
CA THR A 142 -18.77 -6.14 0.84
C THR A 142 -20.16 -5.54 1.07
N PHE A 143 -20.50 -4.43 0.43
CA PHE A 143 -21.84 -3.83 0.60
C PHE A 143 -22.95 -4.71 0.02
N VAL A 144 -22.71 -5.42 -1.06
CA VAL A 144 -23.70 -6.35 -1.64
C VAL A 144 -23.96 -7.55 -0.72
N SER A 145 -23.00 -8.00 0.06
CA SER A 145 -23.17 -9.12 0.99
C SER A 145 -24.03 -8.78 2.22
N ILE A 146 -24.22 -7.52 2.52
CA ILE A 146 -25.08 -7.05 3.62
C ILE A 146 -26.52 -6.96 3.12
N SER A 147 -27.48 -7.55 3.87
CA SER A 147 -28.90 -7.51 3.50
C SER A 147 -29.44 -6.08 3.38
N PRO A 148 -30.17 -5.73 2.29
CA PRO A 148 -30.81 -4.43 2.15
C PRO A 148 -31.85 -4.13 3.23
N GLU A 149 -32.41 -5.13 3.87
CA GLU A 149 -33.43 -5.01 4.93
C GLU A 149 -32.89 -4.25 6.14
N MET A 150 -31.58 -4.40 6.44
CA MET A 150 -30.95 -3.67 7.54
C MET A 150 -30.98 -2.16 7.31
N GLU A 151 -30.80 -1.72 6.09
CA GLU A 151 -30.82 -0.32 5.69
C GLU A 151 -32.26 0.22 5.68
N GLN A 152 -33.22 -0.62 5.23
CA GLN A 152 -34.65 -0.28 5.25
C GLN A 152 -35.16 -0.12 6.69
N ALA A 153 -34.77 -1.00 7.61
CA ALA A 153 -35.09 -0.89 9.02
C ALA A 153 -34.58 0.43 9.61
N ALA A 154 -33.33 0.79 9.33
CA ALA A 154 -32.76 2.08 9.77
C ALA A 154 -33.55 3.29 9.22
N CYS A 155 -34.04 3.19 7.99
CA CYS A 155 -34.88 4.26 7.42
C CYS A 155 -36.25 4.34 8.11
N ILE A 156 -36.86 3.22 8.52
CA ILE A 156 -38.09 3.18 9.31
C ILE A 156 -37.87 3.83 10.69
N ASP A 157 -36.70 3.60 11.29
CA ASP A 157 -36.30 4.22 12.55
C ASP A 157 -35.90 5.72 12.43
N GLY A 158 -36.13 6.33 11.25
CA GLY A 158 -35.95 7.76 11.02
C GLY A 158 -34.56 8.16 10.49
N CYS A 159 -33.69 7.23 10.15
CA CYS A 159 -32.42 7.56 9.48
C CYS A 159 -32.66 7.96 8.01
N ASN A 160 -31.94 8.98 7.56
CA ASN A 160 -31.81 9.21 6.12
C ASN A 160 -30.76 8.26 5.52
N THR A 161 -30.64 8.19 4.21
CA THR A 161 -29.72 7.30 3.48
C THR A 161 -28.26 7.47 3.94
N VAL A 162 -27.82 8.70 4.20
CA VAL A 162 -26.45 8.97 4.69
C VAL A 162 -26.30 8.48 6.12
N GLY A 163 -27.31 8.70 6.97
CA GLY A 163 -27.32 8.18 8.35
C GLY A 163 -27.30 6.65 8.40
N ALA A 164 -28.06 5.97 7.55
CA ALA A 164 -28.05 4.52 7.42
C ALA A 164 -26.67 4.00 6.97
N LEU A 165 -26.03 4.69 6.02
CA LEU A 165 -24.66 4.35 5.60
C LEU A 165 -23.68 4.44 6.78
N TRP A 166 -23.66 5.58 7.49
CA TRP A 166 -22.67 5.82 8.55
C TRP A 166 -22.90 4.98 9.82
N ASN A 167 -24.17 4.84 10.24
CA ASN A 167 -24.49 4.23 11.55
C ASN A 167 -24.72 2.71 11.46
N ILE A 168 -25.07 2.19 10.27
CA ILE A 168 -25.44 0.78 10.11
C ILE A 168 -24.46 0.10 9.13
N LEU A 169 -24.38 0.59 7.89
CA LEU A 169 -23.65 -0.11 6.85
C LEU A 169 -22.14 -0.13 7.08
N LEU A 170 -21.53 1.01 7.41
CA LEU A 170 -20.09 1.09 7.60
C LEU A 170 -19.60 0.22 8.78
N PRO A 171 -20.26 0.22 9.96
CA PRO A 171 -19.91 -0.71 11.03
C PRO A 171 -20.03 -2.19 10.62
N MET A 172 -21.09 -2.56 9.90
CA MET A 172 -21.27 -3.94 9.41
C MET A 172 -20.27 -4.30 8.33
N ALA A 173 -19.87 -3.34 7.49
CA ALA A 173 -18.88 -3.52 6.43
C ALA A 173 -17.43 -3.41 6.93
N ALA A 174 -17.21 -3.15 8.22
CA ALA A 174 -15.89 -2.89 8.79
C ALA A 174 -14.82 -3.94 8.38
N PRO A 175 -15.07 -5.25 8.40
CA PRO A 175 -14.07 -6.24 7.98
C PRO A 175 -13.64 -6.05 6.52
N GLY A 176 -14.59 -5.82 5.60
CA GLY A 176 -14.29 -5.58 4.18
C GLY A 176 -13.62 -4.22 3.93
N ILE A 177 -13.98 -3.20 4.70
CA ILE A 177 -13.33 -1.88 4.67
C ILE A 177 -11.88 -2.01 5.11
N VAL A 178 -11.62 -2.69 6.21
CA VAL A 178 -10.27 -2.94 6.73
C VAL A 178 -9.43 -3.72 5.71
N THR A 179 -9.99 -4.76 5.10
CA THR A 179 -9.32 -5.52 4.04
C THR A 179 -8.94 -4.62 2.86
N THR A 180 -9.87 -3.76 2.43
CA THR A 180 -9.61 -2.81 1.32
C THR A 180 -8.52 -1.80 1.68
N LEU A 181 -8.56 -1.24 2.90
CA LEU A 181 -7.53 -0.34 3.42
C LEU A 181 -6.13 -0.96 3.33
N ILE A 182 -5.99 -2.23 3.76
CA ILE A 182 -4.72 -2.94 3.73
C ILE A 182 -4.20 -3.07 2.30
N PHE A 183 -5.05 -3.53 1.39
CA PHE A 183 -4.65 -3.72 0.00
C PHE A 183 -4.19 -2.42 -0.64
N VAL A 184 -4.93 -1.33 -0.46
CA VAL A 184 -4.56 -0.02 -1.00
C VAL A 184 -3.27 0.49 -0.37
N PHE A 185 -3.11 0.32 0.95
CA PHE A 185 -1.89 0.72 1.65
C PHE A 185 -0.68 -0.07 1.15
N ILE A 186 -0.76 -1.40 1.08
CA ILE A 186 0.35 -2.25 0.64
C ILE A 186 0.72 -1.96 -0.81
N ASN A 187 -0.25 -1.76 -1.71
CA ASN A 187 0.03 -1.40 -3.10
C ASN A 187 0.75 -0.05 -3.20
N SER A 188 0.29 0.95 -2.43
CA SER A 188 0.93 2.26 -2.39
C SER A 188 2.29 2.23 -1.71
N TRP A 189 2.48 1.37 -0.70
CA TRP A 189 3.76 1.14 -0.03
C TRP A 189 4.81 0.55 -0.97
N ASN A 190 4.42 -0.42 -1.78
CA ASN A 190 5.29 -1.12 -2.71
C ASN A 190 5.51 -0.36 -4.03
N GLU A 191 4.87 0.82 -4.18
CA GLU A 191 5.00 1.59 -5.40
C GLU A 191 6.44 2.10 -5.57
N TYR A 192 7.03 1.78 -6.72
CA TYR A 192 8.40 2.12 -7.09
C TYR A 192 8.47 2.85 -8.43
N THR A 193 7.69 2.37 -9.39
CA THR A 193 7.83 2.72 -10.81
C THR A 193 7.49 4.18 -11.07
N ILE A 194 6.36 4.63 -10.55
CA ILE A 194 5.88 6.02 -10.72
C ILE A 194 6.75 6.95 -9.89
N SER A 195 7.08 6.54 -8.67
CA SER A 195 7.92 7.32 -7.75
C SER A 195 9.32 7.57 -8.32
N THR A 196 9.91 6.59 -8.99
CA THR A 196 11.25 6.74 -9.61
C THR A 196 11.26 7.77 -10.74
N VAL A 197 10.15 7.89 -11.48
CA VAL A 197 10.05 8.82 -12.61
C VAL A 197 9.66 10.24 -12.17
N LEU A 198 8.76 10.33 -11.18
CA LEU A 198 8.18 11.63 -10.78
C LEU A 198 8.98 12.34 -9.69
N ILE A 199 9.75 11.63 -8.86
CA ILE A 199 10.51 12.25 -7.77
C ILE A 199 11.98 12.36 -8.14
N SER A 200 12.41 13.59 -8.34
CA SER A 200 13.81 13.94 -8.63
C SER A 200 14.57 14.35 -7.37
N THR A 201 13.93 15.09 -6.47
CA THR A 201 14.54 15.58 -5.24
C THR A 201 14.80 14.45 -4.24
N PRO A 202 16.06 14.24 -3.81
CA PRO A 202 16.40 13.12 -2.91
C PRO A 202 15.57 13.11 -1.62
N THR A 203 15.26 14.26 -1.05
CA THR A 203 14.51 14.37 0.21
C THR A 203 13.04 14.00 0.11
N ASN A 204 12.48 13.91 -1.09
CA ASN A 204 11.09 13.56 -1.35
C ASN A 204 10.90 12.08 -1.74
N LYS A 205 11.99 11.34 -1.88
CA LYS A 205 11.94 9.93 -2.28
C LYS A 205 11.21 9.07 -1.23
N PRO A 206 10.28 8.19 -1.65
CA PRO A 206 9.79 7.10 -0.81
C PRO A 206 10.87 6.07 -0.55
N ILE A 207 10.68 5.21 0.45
CA ILE A 207 11.67 4.20 0.85
C ILE A 207 12.04 3.25 -0.29
N THR A 208 11.10 2.84 -1.11
CA THR A 208 11.30 1.95 -2.27
C THR A 208 12.30 2.52 -3.28
N VAL A 209 12.26 3.83 -3.50
CA VAL A 209 13.22 4.53 -4.38
C VAL A 209 14.46 4.95 -3.60
N GLY A 210 14.30 5.37 -2.35
CA GLY A 210 15.41 5.86 -1.52
C GLY A 210 16.49 4.82 -1.25
N ILE A 211 16.11 3.55 -1.06
CA ILE A 211 17.09 2.47 -0.81
C ILE A 211 17.98 2.16 -2.03
N THR A 212 17.57 2.54 -3.24
CA THR A 212 18.40 2.31 -4.44
C THR A 212 19.67 3.16 -4.45
N GLN A 213 19.78 4.18 -3.60
CA GLN A 213 21.02 4.94 -3.44
C GLN A 213 22.21 4.08 -2.97
N PHE A 214 21.93 2.93 -2.31
CA PHE A 214 22.95 1.98 -1.89
C PHE A 214 23.38 0.99 -3.00
N SER A 215 22.77 1.10 -4.18
CA SER A 215 23.08 0.31 -5.36
C SER A 215 23.51 1.24 -6.48
N SER A 216 24.81 1.52 -6.59
CA SER A 216 25.40 2.27 -7.69
C SER A 216 25.85 1.35 -8.82
N PHE A 217 26.15 1.93 -10.00
CA PHE A 217 26.60 1.17 -11.18
C PHE A 217 27.87 0.34 -10.93
N ASN A 218 28.76 0.83 -10.07
CA ASN A 218 30.08 0.21 -9.82
C ASN A 218 30.15 -0.56 -8.52
N MET A 219 29.24 -0.37 -7.58
CA MET A 219 29.30 -0.97 -6.26
C MET A 219 27.92 -1.05 -5.61
N ILE A 220 27.60 -2.18 -5.00
CA ILE A 220 26.40 -2.37 -4.17
C ILE A 220 26.85 -2.48 -2.72
N GLU A 221 26.38 -1.57 -1.89
CA GLU A 221 26.59 -1.59 -0.44
C GLU A 221 25.52 -2.49 0.21
N TRP A 222 25.69 -3.81 0.07
CA TRP A 222 24.71 -4.80 0.50
C TRP A 222 24.29 -4.67 1.95
N GLN A 223 25.22 -4.37 2.86
CA GLN A 223 24.95 -4.18 4.28
C GLN A 223 23.95 -3.05 4.52
N TYR A 224 24.09 -1.93 3.82
CA TYR A 224 23.16 -0.78 3.95
C TYR A 224 21.84 -1.00 3.23
N LEU A 225 21.88 -1.64 2.05
CA LEU A 225 20.69 -2.00 1.29
C LEU A 225 19.77 -2.90 2.14
N PHE A 226 20.33 -3.97 2.73
CA PHE A 226 19.57 -4.91 3.55
C PHE A 226 19.16 -4.31 4.91
N ALA A 227 20.00 -3.49 5.54
CA ALA A 227 19.63 -2.77 6.76
C ALA A 227 18.46 -1.81 6.51
N ALA A 228 18.46 -1.07 5.39
CA ALA A 228 17.35 -0.20 5.01
C ALA A 228 16.08 -0.99 4.66
N ALA A 229 16.21 -2.14 3.98
CA ALA A 229 15.09 -3.03 3.68
C ALA A 229 14.46 -3.62 4.96
N LEU A 230 15.25 -3.95 5.98
CA LEU A 230 14.75 -4.35 7.31
C LEU A 230 13.87 -3.25 7.92
N LEU A 231 14.34 -2.00 7.93
CA LEU A 231 13.55 -0.88 8.42
C LEU A 231 12.26 -0.70 7.62
N ALA A 232 12.32 -0.86 6.30
CA ALA A 232 11.14 -0.77 5.43
C ALA A 232 10.10 -1.87 5.70
N THR A 233 10.51 -3.01 6.24
CA THR A 233 9.58 -4.12 6.54
C THR A 233 8.80 -3.87 7.84
N ILE A 234 9.33 -3.12 8.79
CA ILE A 234 8.73 -2.90 10.11
C ILE A 234 7.30 -2.31 10.03
N PRO A 235 7.02 -1.23 9.29
CA PRO A 235 5.68 -0.65 9.23
C PRO A 235 4.64 -1.62 8.65
N VAL A 236 5.04 -2.46 7.68
CA VAL A 236 4.15 -3.46 7.07
C VAL A 236 3.82 -4.57 8.08
N ILE A 237 4.81 -5.03 8.86
CA ILE A 237 4.58 -6.01 9.93
C ILE A 237 3.64 -5.43 11.00
N ILE A 238 3.88 -4.20 11.44
CA ILE A 238 3.02 -3.52 12.43
C ILE A 238 1.59 -3.41 11.91
N LEU A 239 1.43 -2.97 10.66
CA LEU A 239 0.11 -2.89 10.02
C LEU A 239 -0.58 -4.25 10.05
N PHE A 240 0.10 -5.32 9.64
CA PHE A 240 -0.45 -6.66 9.59
C PHE A 240 -0.87 -7.16 10.98
N MET A 241 -0.02 -6.98 11.99
CA MET A 241 -0.32 -7.36 13.38
C MET A 241 -1.54 -6.62 13.96
N CYS A 242 -1.72 -5.34 13.61
CA CYS A 242 -2.88 -4.56 14.06
C CYS A 242 -4.20 -5.08 13.46
N ILE A 243 -4.15 -5.71 12.29
CA ILE A 243 -5.32 -6.00 11.48
C ILE A 243 -5.64 -7.50 11.44
N GLU A 244 -4.72 -8.37 11.85
CA GLU A 244 -4.88 -9.83 11.85
C GLU A 244 -6.22 -10.28 12.46
N LYS A 245 -6.63 -9.67 13.57
CA LYS A 245 -7.90 -9.97 14.26
C LYS A 245 -9.12 -9.73 13.36
N HIS A 246 -9.13 -8.64 12.61
CA HIS A 246 -10.26 -8.28 11.73
C HIS A 246 -10.29 -9.12 10.44
N LEU A 247 -9.13 -9.58 9.97
CA LEU A 247 -9.04 -10.49 8.82
C LEU A 247 -9.61 -11.89 9.15
N ALA A 248 -9.34 -12.41 10.35
CA ALA A 248 -9.84 -13.70 10.79
C ALA A 248 -11.38 -13.71 10.87
N GLU A 249 -12.00 -12.64 11.34
CA GLU A 249 -13.46 -12.48 11.44
C GLU A 249 -14.12 -12.36 10.05
N GLY A 250 -13.48 -11.64 9.11
CA GLY A 250 -14.01 -11.46 7.74
C GLY A 250 -13.96 -12.72 6.89
N LEU A 251 -12.95 -13.56 7.05
CA LEU A 251 -12.81 -14.82 6.32
C LEU A 251 -13.76 -15.92 6.84
N THR A 252 -14.05 -15.92 8.14
CA THR A 252 -14.96 -16.91 8.74
C THR A 252 -16.42 -16.60 8.46
N SER A 253 -16.81 -15.32 8.32
CA SER A 253 -18.18 -14.94 7.99
C SER A 253 -18.57 -15.23 6.53
N GLY A 254 -17.60 -15.33 5.63
CA GLY A 254 -17.83 -15.69 4.22
C GLY A 254 -17.83 -17.18 3.91
N GLY A 255 -17.36 -18.04 4.84
CA GLY A 255 -17.15 -19.47 4.64
C GLY A 255 -18.31 -20.37 5.07
N VAL A 256 -19.34 -19.86 5.72
CA VAL A 256 -20.49 -20.67 6.17
C VAL A 256 -21.70 -20.39 5.29
N LYS A 257 -21.66 -20.91 4.06
CA LYS A 257 -22.82 -21.29 3.27
C LYS A 257 -22.58 -22.70 2.78
N GLY A 258 -22.81 -23.66 3.64
CA GLY A 258 -23.02 -25.04 3.32
C GLY A 258 -24.45 -25.39 3.69
#